data_bee5ba41858468c50c245673cbbacbb0
#
_entry.id   bee5ba41858468c50c245673cbbacbb0
#
_cell.length_a   1.000
_cell.length_b   1.000
_cell.length_c   1.000
_cell.angle_alpha   90.00
_cell.angle_beta   90.00
_cell.angle_gamma   90.00
#
_symmetry.space_group_name_H-M   'P 1'
#
loop_
_entity.id
_entity.type
_entity.pdbx_description
1 polymer ?
#
loop_
_entity_poly.entity_id
_entity_poly.type
_entity_poly.pdbx_seq_one_letter_code
_entity_poly.pdbx_strand_id
1 'polypeptide(L)'
;MVKRNTFILSLVILLFAGCRIPDNSDKMIFRYNESAGITTLDPAYAKDQALIWGCSQLYNGLVRLDQQLNPQPCIAKHWTITDQGKTYTFTLRNDVYFHKNQLFGNADSTRLVTASDFLYSFNRILDTVIASPGRWIFSEVESFEAPDDTTFVIRLRQPFSPFLSLLGMVYCSVVPHEVADHYGPDFRQHPCGTGPFRLQLWKENVKLVLRRNPHYFECDSLGTPLPYLDAVAVTFIVDKQTTFLEFVKGNLDFMNSLDASYKDELLTRTGQLRAKYADRIDMVRAPFLNTEYLGFRMESPESPLHDRRIRQAVNLGFDRAKMMKYLRNGIGIPATGGMVPCGLPGFDSVADYGYGYNPRRAAQLLAEAGYPHGQGLPTLTLSTTSSYLDLCKYIQQQLGLLGINIKVDVNPPAALREQIAQGRSSWFRGSWIADYPDAENYLSLFYSPNRCPAGANYTRFNSPAFDKLYRKAKQTTDETERQQLYRAMDKLVMDEAPVVVLYYDQILHFTHKNVHNLRTNAMNALDLRYVTIDL
;
A
#
# COMPACT_ATOMS: atom_id res chain seq x y z
N MET A 1 49.94 57.32 -1.22
CA MET A 1 48.62 56.90 -1.74
C MET A 1 48.58 55.48 -2.34
N VAL A 2 49.70 54.80 -2.55
CA VAL A 2 49.74 53.47 -3.22
C VAL A 2 49.54 52.28 -2.27
N LYS A 3 49.78 52.38 -0.95
CA LYS A 3 49.69 51.27 0.01
C LYS A 3 48.22 50.93 0.52
N ARG A 4 47.26 51.83 0.28
CA ARG A 4 45.86 51.61 0.77
C ARG A 4 44.97 50.84 -0.21
N ASN A 5 45.31 50.89 -1.52
CA ASN A 5 44.54 50.16 -2.54
C ASN A 5 44.92 48.68 -2.68
N THR A 6 46.15 48.32 -2.28
CA THR A 6 46.61 46.91 -2.32
C THR A 6 45.92 46.04 -1.23
N PHE A 7 45.61 46.64 -0.08
CA PHE A 7 44.93 45.91 1.02
C PHE A 7 43.44 45.65 0.73
N ILE A 8 42.78 46.56 0.00
CA ILE A 8 41.38 46.40 -0.40
C ILE A 8 41.24 45.33 -1.49
N LEU A 9 42.19 45.23 -2.41
CA LEU A 9 42.20 44.24 -3.48
C LEU A 9 42.44 42.81 -2.94
N SER A 10 43.31 42.66 -1.90
CA SER A 10 43.51 41.36 -1.21
C SER A 10 42.32 40.92 -0.39
N LEU A 11 41.52 41.83 0.18
CA LEU A 11 40.32 41.51 0.95
C LEU A 11 39.15 41.09 0.04
N VAL A 12 39.06 41.64 -1.18
CA VAL A 12 38.02 41.25 -2.16
C VAL A 12 38.30 39.88 -2.75
N ILE A 13 39.57 39.49 -2.92
CA ILE A 13 39.93 38.13 -3.42
C ILE A 13 39.64 37.06 -2.38
N LEU A 14 39.73 37.37 -1.07
CA LEU A 14 39.36 36.44 0.01
C LEU A 14 37.84 36.20 0.17
N LEU A 15 37.01 37.11 -0.33
CA LEU A 15 35.54 36.95 -0.28
C LEU A 15 34.98 36.07 -1.41
N PHE A 16 35.75 35.75 -2.45
CA PHE A 16 35.35 34.80 -3.51
C PHE A 16 35.84 33.37 -3.29
N ALA A 17 36.58 33.08 -2.20
CA ALA A 17 37.06 31.73 -1.89
C ALA A 17 36.08 30.87 -1.06
N GLY A 18 34.88 31.33 -0.83
CA GLY A 18 33.99 30.67 0.13
C GLY A 18 32.57 30.36 -0.32
N CYS A 19 32.40 29.57 -1.35
CA CYS A 19 31.23 28.71 -1.55
C CYS A 19 31.51 27.72 -2.69
N ARG A 20 32.41 26.80 -2.47
CA ARG A 20 32.36 25.56 -3.25
C ARG A 20 31.11 24.80 -2.77
N ILE A 21 30.02 24.88 -3.51
CA ILE A 21 28.97 23.89 -3.44
C ILE A 21 29.69 22.57 -3.64
N PRO A 22 29.61 21.62 -2.69
CA PRO A 22 30.25 20.33 -2.89
C PRO A 22 29.69 19.75 -4.18
N ASP A 23 30.55 19.46 -5.13
CA ASP A 23 30.22 18.76 -6.34
C ASP A 23 29.77 17.35 -5.92
N ASN A 24 28.48 17.07 -6.09
CA ASN A 24 27.87 15.76 -5.81
C ASN A 24 27.81 14.90 -7.08
N SER A 25 28.53 15.26 -8.15
CA SER A 25 28.55 14.50 -9.41
C SER A 25 28.93 13.05 -9.25
N ASP A 26 29.75 12.72 -8.23
CA ASP A 26 30.25 11.36 -7.98
C ASP A 26 29.40 10.58 -6.96
N LYS A 27 28.19 11.05 -6.62
CA LYS A 27 27.33 10.40 -5.62
C LYS A 27 26.04 9.89 -6.23
N MET A 28 25.73 8.64 -5.94
CA MET A 28 24.45 8.03 -6.30
C MET A 28 23.35 8.52 -5.35
N ILE A 29 22.60 9.52 -5.78
CA ILE A 29 21.48 10.11 -5.01
C ILE A 29 20.18 9.81 -5.74
N PHE A 30 19.29 9.05 -5.12
CA PHE A 30 17.96 8.77 -5.65
C PHE A 30 16.98 9.88 -5.27
N ARG A 31 16.34 10.51 -6.26
CA ARG A 31 15.48 11.68 -6.10
C ARG A 31 14.05 11.32 -6.49
N TYR A 32 13.12 11.52 -5.58
CA TYR A 32 11.70 11.36 -5.91
C TYR A 32 10.83 12.42 -5.22
N ASN A 33 9.58 12.53 -5.66
CA ASN A 33 8.60 13.44 -5.09
C ASN A 33 7.49 12.68 -4.37
N GLU A 34 7.14 13.14 -3.15
CA GLU A 34 6.00 12.64 -2.38
C GLU A 34 4.99 13.77 -2.17
N SER A 35 3.98 13.82 -3.04
CA SER A 35 3.01 14.92 -3.04
C SER A 35 2.07 14.95 -1.83
N ALA A 36 1.87 13.81 -1.17
CA ALA A 36 1.05 13.73 0.04
C ALA A 36 1.74 14.33 1.27
N GLY A 37 3.08 14.53 1.19
CA GLY A 37 3.90 14.93 2.32
C GLY A 37 4.17 13.80 3.31
N ILE A 38 5.16 14.00 4.16
CA ILE A 38 5.49 13.10 5.26
C ILE A 38 5.26 13.87 6.55
N THR A 39 4.37 13.38 7.41
CA THR A 39 3.99 14.04 8.67
C THR A 39 4.68 13.43 9.88
N THR A 40 5.21 12.22 9.75
CA THR A 40 5.91 11.50 10.80
C THR A 40 6.90 10.49 10.21
N LEU A 41 8.02 10.30 10.89
CA LEU A 41 8.96 9.21 10.64
C LEU A 41 8.96 8.19 11.81
N ASP A 42 7.94 8.22 12.66
CA ASP A 42 7.68 7.20 13.67
C ASP A 42 6.90 6.03 13.04
N PRO A 43 7.46 4.80 13.02
CA PRO A 43 6.82 3.66 12.38
C PRO A 43 5.48 3.28 13.01
N ALA A 44 5.24 3.64 14.28
CA ALA A 44 3.97 3.39 14.97
C ALA A 44 2.77 4.10 14.29
N TYR A 45 3.00 5.09 13.44
CA TYR A 45 1.96 5.86 12.74
C TYR A 45 2.00 5.73 11.22
N ALA A 46 2.74 4.78 10.67
CA ALA A 46 2.95 4.59 9.23
C ALA A 46 1.71 4.00 8.53
N LYS A 47 0.62 4.75 8.49
CA LYS A 47 -0.72 4.31 8.01
C LYS A 47 -0.98 4.53 6.52
N ASP A 48 -0.14 5.24 5.82
CA ASP A 48 -0.31 5.54 4.39
C ASP A 48 1.01 5.34 3.63
N GLN A 49 0.92 5.30 2.28
CA GLN A 49 2.05 4.96 1.42
C GLN A 49 3.26 5.87 1.62
N ALA A 50 3.05 7.18 1.80
CA ALA A 50 4.13 8.15 1.97
C ALA A 50 4.93 7.88 3.26
N LEU A 51 4.23 7.58 4.35
CA LEU A 51 4.81 7.25 5.64
C LEU A 51 5.49 5.87 5.61
N ILE A 52 4.84 4.87 4.97
CA ILE A 52 5.39 3.52 4.81
C ILE A 52 6.71 3.60 4.03
N TRP A 53 6.77 4.32 2.92
CA TRP A 53 7.99 4.46 2.13
C TRP A 53 9.11 5.16 2.89
N GLY A 54 8.79 6.25 3.61
CA GLY A 54 9.76 6.96 4.43
C GLY A 54 10.33 6.09 5.56
N CYS A 55 9.44 5.44 6.32
CA CYS A 55 9.84 4.60 7.45
C CYS A 55 10.56 3.33 7.00
N SER A 56 10.19 2.70 5.88
CA SER A 56 10.85 1.48 5.38
C SER A 56 12.32 1.68 5.03
N GLN A 57 12.76 2.92 4.77
CA GLN A 57 14.19 3.23 4.56
C GLN A 57 14.96 3.36 5.89
N LEU A 58 14.26 3.61 7.00
CA LEU A 58 14.86 3.92 8.30
C LEU A 58 14.85 2.75 9.28
N TYR A 59 13.92 1.80 9.11
CA TYR A 59 13.64 0.76 10.09
C TYR A 59 13.58 -0.63 9.47
N ASN A 60 13.73 -1.64 10.32
CA ASN A 60 13.50 -3.04 10.00
C ASN A 60 12.64 -3.71 11.10
N GLY A 61 11.94 -4.79 10.72
CA GLY A 61 11.21 -5.67 11.63
C GLY A 61 11.87 -7.03 11.78
N LEU A 62 11.16 -7.97 12.42
CA LEU A 62 11.59 -9.37 12.52
C LEU A 62 11.73 -10.01 11.15
N VAL A 63 10.73 -9.79 10.28
CA VAL A 63 10.65 -10.32 8.93
C VAL A 63 10.38 -9.18 7.95
N ARG A 64 10.57 -9.45 6.68
CA ARG A 64 10.18 -8.58 5.56
C ARG A 64 9.47 -9.40 4.49
N LEU A 65 8.77 -8.74 3.57
CA LEU A 65 8.18 -9.39 2.41
C LEU A 65 9.12 -9.28 1.20
N ASP A 66 9.27 -10.36 0.46
CA ASP A 66 9.98 -10.36 -0.82
C ASP A 66 9.12 -9.80 -1.97
N GLN A 67 9.62 -9.90 -3.20
CA GLN A 67 8.88 -9.45 -4.39
C GLN A 67 7.63 -10.29 -4.67
N GLN A 68 7.60 -11.55 -4.21
CA GLN A 68 6.46 -12.46 -4.30
C GLN A 68 5.56 -12.41 -3.07
N LEU A 69 5.82 -11.47 -2.14
CA LEU A 69 5.07 -11.26 -0.90
C LEU A 69 5.22 -12.39 0.15
N ASN A 70 6.25 -13.22 0.01
CA ASN A 70 6.55 -14.24 1.00
C ASN A 70 7.36 -13.64 2.16
N PRO A 71 7.06 -13.98 3.42
CA PRO A 71 7.87 -13.59 4.56
C PRO A 71 9.30 -14.14 4.46
N GLN A 72 10.28 -13.27 4.60
CA GLN A 72 11.71 -13.56 4.57
C GLN A 72 12.36 -13.12 5.88
N PRO A 73 13.46 -13.77 6.32
CA PRO A 73 14.29 -13.30 7.41
C PRO A 73 14.71 -11.84 7.24
N CYS A 74 14.71 -11.07 8.37
CA CYS A 74 15.26 -9.73 8.43
C CYS A 74 16.11 -9.60 9.69
N ILE A 75 15.62 -9.00 10.78
CA ILE A 75 16.34 -9.04 12.07
C ILE A 75 16.22 -10.43 12.70
N ALA A 76 15.11 -11.15 12.50
CA ALA A 76 15.07 -12.56 12.80
C ALA A 76 15.89 -13.35 11.76
N LYS A 77 16.80 -14.20 12.23
CA LYS A 77 17.60 -15.15 11.43
C LYS A 77 16.73 -16.29 10.89
N HIS A 78 15.88 -16.82 11.75
CA HIS A 78 14.89 -17.85 11.49
C HIS A 78 13.82 -17.81 12.59
N TRP A 79 12.76 -18.56 12.35
CA TRP A 79 11.67 -18.73 13.32
C TRP A 79 11.15 -20.16 13.28
N THR A 80 10.47 -20.56 14.35
CA THR A 80 9.69 -21.79 14.43
C THR A 80 8.25 -21.47 14.81
N ILE A 81 7.29 -22.25 14.31
CA ILE A 81 5.88 -22.14 14.63
C ILE A 81 5.44 -23.45 15.26
N THR A 82 4.94 -23.39 16.49
CA THR A 82 4.49 -24.56 17.26
C THR A 82 3.06 -24.38 17.77
N ASP A 83 2.56 -25.30 18.59
CA ASP A 83 1.21 -25.23 19.18
C ASP A 83 0.11 -25.00 18.15
N GLN A 84 0.19 -25.73 17.03
CA GLN A 84 -0.80 -25.64 15.94
C GLN A 84 -0.94 -24.20 15.37
N GLY A 85 0.17 -23.45 15.27
CA GLY A 85 0.18 -22.10 14.72
C GLY A 85 -0.06 -20.99 15.73
N LYS A 86 0.04 -21.27 17.04
CA LYS A 86 -0.15 -20.26 18.08
C LYS A 86 1.13 -19.69 18.66
N THR A 87 2.24 -20.43 18.64
CA THR A 87 3.50 -19.97 19.21
C THR A 87 4.54 -19.74 18.13
N TYR A 88 5.02 -18.52 18.03
CA TYR A 88 6.07 -18.08 17.11
C TYR A 88 7.32 -17.76 17.92
N THR A 89 8.41 -18.52 17.70
CA THR A 89 9.70 -18.28 18.35
C THR A 89 10.72 -17.82 17.32
N PHE A 90 11.20 -16.60 17.47
CA PHE A 90 12.18 -15.97 16.59
C PHE A 90 13.57 -16.00 17.22
N THR A 91 14.58 -16.41 16.46
CA THR A 91 15.99 -16.25 16.82
C THR A 91 16.56 -15.04 16.09
N LEU A 92 17.01 -14.04 16.82
CA LEU A 92 17.52 -12.79 16.27
C LEU A 92 18.98 -12.92 15.78
N ARG A 93 19.36 -12.04 14.86
CA ARG A 93 20.74 -11.78 14.48
C ARG A 93 21.46 -11.08 15.64
N ASN A 94 22.78 -11.23 15.68
CA ASN A 94 23.66 -10.60 16.68
C ASN A 94 24.62 -9.57 16.06
N ASP A 95 24.28 -9.06 14.87
CA ASP A 95 25.07 -8.10 14.09
C ASP A 95 24.25 -6.89 13.62
N VAL A 96 23.06 -6.69 14.20
CA VAL A 96 22.18 -5.56 13.87
C VAL A 96 22.32 -4.45 14.90
N TYR A 97 22.72 -3.28 14.43
CA TYR A 97 22.91 -2.09 15.26
C TYR A 97 21.88 -1.01 14.95
N PHE A 98 21.45 -0.27 15.96
CA PHE A 98 20.67 0.95 15.75
C PHE A 98 21.52 2.04 15.06
N HIS A 99 20.87 2.99 14.42
CA HIS A 99 21.53 4.19 13.93
C HIS A 99 22.22 4.93 15.07
N LYS A 100 23.34 5.59 14.77
CA LYS A 100 24.08 6.35 15.80
C LYS A 100 23.20 7.43 16.44
N ASN A 101 23.15 7.43 17.77
CA ASN A 101 22.44 8.41 18.60
C ASN A 101 23.19 8.61 19.93
N GLN A 102 23.37 9.86 20.33
CA GLN A 102 24.10 10.19 21.57
C GLN A 102 23.41 9.66 22.84
N LEU A 103 22.10 9.41 22.78
CA LEU A 103 21.33 8.89 23.92
C LEU A 103 21.70 7.46 24.34
N PHE A 104 22.45 6.72 23.52
CA PHE A 104 22.99 5.42 23.95
C PHE A 104 24.12 5.53 24.97
N GLY A 105 24.70 6.71 25.17
CA GLY A 105 25.64 7.00 26.25
C GLY A 105 26.99 6.29 26.16
N ASN A 106 27.27 5.56 25.07
CA ASN A 106 28.54 4.86 24.86
C ASN A 106 29.42 5.57 23.82
N ALA A 107 30.71 5.19 23.73
CA ALA A 107 31.67 5.83 22.81
C ALA A 107 31.29 5.70 21.35
N ASP A 108 30.65 4.59 20.96
CA ASP A 108 30.24 4.32 19.58
C ASP A 108 28.92 4.99 19.20
N SER A 109 28.19 5.51 20.18
CA SER A 109 26.86 6.12 20.04
C SER A 109 25.87 5.20 19.35
N THR A 110 25.98 3.87 19.53
CA THR A 110 25.08 2.85 18.99
C THR A 110 25.13 1.61 19.89
N ARG A 111 24.14 0.71 19.73
CA ARG A 111 24.12 -0.60 20.39
C ARG A 111 23.43 -1.65 19.53
N LEU A 112 23.66 -2.90 19.85
CA LEU A 112 22.97 -4.06 19.27
C LEU A 112 21.48 -4.01 19.60
N VAL A 113 20.69 -4.53 18.65
CA VAL A 113 19.27 -4.85 18.85
C VAL A 113 19.17 -6.14 19.65
N THR A 114 18.28 -6.17 20.62
CA THR A 114 17.96 -7.33 21.46
C THR A 114 16.47 -7.67 21.38
N ALA A 115 16.09 -8.83 21.89
CA ALA A 115 14.69 -9.26 21.96
C ALA A 115 13.84 -8.32 22.84
N SER A 116 14.44 -7.69 23.86
CA SER A 116 13.76 -6.70 24.69
C SER A 116 13.37 -5.43 23.92
N ASP A 117 14.08 -5.08 22.84
CA ASP A 117 13.68 -3.96 21.97
C ASP A 117 12.42 -4.27 21.18
N PHE A 118 12.24 -5.51 20.74
CA PHE A 118 10.98 -5.95 20.12
C PHE A 118 9.85 -5.99 21.14
N LEU A 119 10.12 -6.47 22.36
CA LEU A 119 9.14 -6.44 23.45
C LEU A 119 8.66 -5.00 23.73
N TYR A 120 9.59 -4.05 23.82
CA TYR A 120 9.27 -2.63 23.97
C TYR A 120 8.46 -2.11 22.78
N SER A 121 8.94 -2.33 21.55
CA SER A 121 8.34 -1.79 20.33
C SER A 121 6.91 -2.27 20.13
N PHE A 122 6.63 -3.55 20.36
CA PHE A 122 5.30 -4.12 20.17
C PHE A 122 4.33 -3.71 21.28
N ASN A 123 4.79 -3.62 22.53
CA ASN A 123 4.00 -3.05 23.63
C ASN A 123 3.67 -1.58 23.38
N ARG A 124 4.59 -0.82 22.77
CA ARG A 124 4.37 0.56 22.38
C ARG A 124 3.21 0.70 21.36
N ILE A 125 3.07 -0.24 20.42
CA ILE A 125 1.93 -0.27 19.48
C ILE A 125 0.60 -0.51 20.20
N LEU A 126 0.62 -1.30 21.30
CA LEU A 126 -0.56 -1.59 22.12
C LEU A 126 -0.89 -0.49 23.12
N ASP A 127 0.03 0.43 23.37
CA ASP A 127 -0.16 1.53 24.32
C ASP A 127 -1.31 2.45 23.85
N THR A 128 -2.24 2.71 24.77
CA THR A 128 -3.39 3.60 24.52
C THR A 128 -3.01 5.06 24.40
N VAL A 129 -1.87 5.48 24.98
CA VAL A 129 -1.34 6.84 24.89
C VAL A 129 -0.77 7.09 23.49
N ILE A 130 -0.03 6.12 22.94
CA ILE A 130 0.48 6.15 21.56
C ILE A 130 -0.68 6.08 20.56
N ALA A 131 -1.74 5.32 20.89
CA ALA A 131 -2.93 5.18 20.03
C ALA A 131 -2.59 4.83 18.56
N SER A 132 -1.63 3.92 18.38
CA SER A 132 -1.17 3.50 17.05
C SER A 132 -2.32 2.96 16.20
N PRO A 133 -2.48 3.41 14.95
CA PRO A 133 -3.41 2.80 14.00
C PRO A 133 -3.03 1.34 13.66
N GLY A 134 -1.80 0.89 13.94
CA GLY A 134 -1.35 -0.50 13.77
C GLY A 134 -1.74 -1.44 14.91
N ARG A 135 -2.42 -0.98 15.95
CA ARG A 135 -2.80 -1.80 17.12
C ARG A 135 -3.55 -3.09 16.77
N TRP A 136 -4.36 -3.07 15.73
CA TRP A 136 -5.15 -4.22 15.28
C TRP A 136 -4.29 -5.44 14.87
N ILE A 137 -3.03 -5.23 14.45
CA ILE A 137 -2.08 -6.29 14.06
C ILE A 137 -1.93 -7.32 15.20
N PHE A 138 -1.95 -6.85 16.43
CA PHE A 138 -1.75 -7.66 17.61
C PHE A 138 -3.06 -8.05 18.32
N SER A 139 -4.22 -7.92 17.64
CA SER A 139 -5.53 -8.25 18.22
C SER A 139 -5.65 -9.72 18.68
N GLU A 140 -4.97 -10.64 18.00
CA GLU A 140 -4.97 -12.07 18.35
C GLU A 140 -3.82 -12.44 19.28
N VAL A 141 -2.93 -11.51 19.64
CA VAL A 141 -1.78 -11.80 20.51
C VAL A 141 -2.22 -11.92 21.98
N GLU A 142 -1.74 -12.96 22.64
CA GLU A 142 -1.89 -13.23 24.06
C GLU A 142 -0.72 -12.61 24.84
N SER A 143 0.53 -12.89 24.42
CA SER A 143 1.73 -12.38 25.09
C SER A 143 2.91 -12.21 24.12
N PHE A 144 3.83 -11.33 24.54
CA PHE A 144 5.19 -11.20 24.03
C PHE A 144 6.19 -11.56 25.14
N GLU A 145 7.24 -12.30 24.81
CA GLU A 145 8.27 -12.71 25.75
C GLU A 145 9.66 -12.53 25.13
N ALA A 146 10.61 -12.07 25.93
CA ALA A 146 12.04 -11.97 25.57
C ALA A 146 12.86 -12.70 26.66
N PRO A 147 12.96 -14.05 26.60
CA PRO A 147 13.62 -14.83 27.61
C PRO A 147 15.14 -14.61 27.69
N ASP A 148 15.74 -14.17 26.58
CA ASP A 148 17.14 -13.74 26.48
C ASP A 148 17.28 -12.69 25.36
N ASP A 149 18.49 -12.16 25.13
CA ASP A 149 18.77 -11.08 24.20
C ASP A 149 18.49 -11.44 22.72
N THR A 150 18.45 -12.73 22.39
CA THR A 150 18.37 -13.24 21.02
C THR A 150 17.09 -14.01 20.72
N THR A 151 16.29 -14.32 21.72
CA THR A 151 15.06 -15.09 21.59
C THR A 151 13.85 -14.21 21.86
N PHE A 152 12.97 -14.09 20.85
CA PHE A 152 11.71 -13.38 20.98
C PHE A 152 10.53 -14.31 20.68
N VAL A 153 9.55 -14.36 21.58
CA VAL A 153 8.41 -15.28 21.49
C VAL A 153 7.11 -14.48 21.42
N ILE A 154 6.23 -14.86 20.49
CA ILE A 154 4.87 -14.34 20.38
C ILE A 154 3.88 -15.49 20.55
N ARG A 155 2.91 -15.35 21.45
CA ARG A 155 1.82 -16.31 21.63
C ARG A 155 0.51 -15.70 21.17
N LEU A 156 -0.24 -16.44 20.36
CA LEU A 156 -1.58 -16.08 19.90
C LEU A 156 -2.65 -16.83 20.72
N ARG A 157 -3.79 -16.18 20.95
CA ARG A 157 -4.98 -16.81 21.58
C ARG A 157 -5.53 -17.92 20.72
N GLN A 158 -5.50 -17.74 19.39
CA GLN A 158 -5.94 -18.71 18.40
C GLN A 158 -5.03 -18.64 17.17
N PRO A 159 -4.93 -19.72 16.36
CA PRO A 159 -4.14 -19.67 15.13
C PRO A 159 -4.64 -18.57 14.20
N PHE A 160 -3.71 -17.86 13.58
CA PHE A 160 -4.01 -16.86 12.57
C PHE A 160 -2.95 -16.93 11.47
N SER A 161 -3.22 -17.62 10.39
CA SER A 161 -2.26 -17.92 9.34
C SER A 161 -1.60 -16.70 8.69
N PRO A 162 -2.30 -15.53 8.48
CA PRO A 162 -1.64 -14.36 7.94
C PRO A 162 -0.67 -13.65 8.90
N PHE A 163 -0.58 -14.07 10.17
CA PHE A 163 0.13 -13.34 11.22
C PHE A 163 1.60 -13.06 10.89
N LEU A 164 2.30 -14.04 10.30
CA LEU A 164 3.71 -13.84 9.92
C LEU A 164 3.89 -12.75 8.86
N SER A 165 2.95 -12.64 7.90
CA SER A 165 2.96 -11.56 6.90
C SER A 165 2.65 -10.19 7.52
N LEU A 166 1.81 -10.14 8.56
CA LEU A 166 1.54 -8.91 9.32
C LEU A 166 2.81 -8.37 9.99
N LEU A 167 3.69 -9.26 10.48
CA LEU A 167 4.96 -8.86 11.09
C LEU A 167 5.94 -8.21 10.09
N GLY A 168 5.68 -8.32 8.78
CA GLY A 168 6.40 -7.61 7.73
C GLY A 168 5.93 -6.16 7.52
N MET A 169 4.85 -5.73 8.16
CA MET A 169 4.37 -4.36 8.09
C MET A 169 5.30 -3.41 8.84
N VAL A 170 5.42 -2.18 8.35
CA VAL A 170 6.29 -1.14 8.94
C VAL A 170 5.96 -0.84 10.40
N TYR A 171 4.71 -1.00 10.83
CA TYR A 171 4.32 -0.90 12.23
C TYR A 171 5.13 -1.81 13.17
N CYS A 172 5.52 -3.00 12.66
CA CYS A 172 6.27 -4.01 13.41
C CYS A 172 7.79 -3.76 13.40
N SER A 173 8.22 -2.55 13.10
CA SER A 173 9.62 -2.16 13.17
C SER A 173 10.12 -2.03 14.59
N VAL A 174 11.41 -2.37 14.80
CA VAL A 174 12.06 -2.19 16.10
C VAL A 174 12.53 -0.76 16.28
N VAL A 175 12.32 -0.21 17.48
CA VAL A 175 12.79 1.11 17.91
C VAL A 175 13.47 1.03 19.27
N PRO A 176 14.53 1.82 19.55
CA PRO A 176 15.21 1.84 20.83
C PRO A 176 14.42 2.66 21.85
N HIS A 177 14.18 2.10 23.03
CA HIS A 177 13.43 2.78 24.09
C HIS A 177 14.10 4.07 24.55
N GLU A 178 15.44 4.11 24.62
CA GLU A 178 16.19 5.29 25.06
C GLU A 178 15.90 6.53 24.22
N VAL A 179 15.70 6.33 22.91
CA VAL A 179 15.43 7.44 21.99
C VAL A 179 13.94 7.74 21.93
N ALA A 180 13.11 6.70 21.84
CA ALA A 180 11.66 6.87 21.72
C ALA A 180 11.06 7.51 22.98
N ASP A 181 11.49 7.09 24.19
CA ASP A 181 11.01 7.65 25.45
C ASP A 181 11.53 9.06 25.69
N HIS A 182 12.81 9.34 25.31
CA HIS A 182 13.39 10.66 25.47
C HIS A 182 12.65 11.74 24.67
N TYR A 183 12.32 11.44 23.40
CA TYR A 183 11.65 12.39 22.52
C TYR A 183 10.12 12.33 22.65
N GLY A 184 9.55 11.25 23.15
CA GLY A 184 8.10 11.09 23.25
C GLY A 184 7.38 11.38 21.91
N PRO A 185 6.43 12.34 21.87
CA PRO A 185 5.74 12.71 20.62
C PRO A 185 6.68 13.26 19.53
N ASP A 186 7.81 13.86 19.88
CA ASP A 186 8.79 14.41 18.93
C ASP A 186 9.69 13.33 18.31
N PHE A 187 9.60 12.07 18.75
CA PHE A 187 10.25 10.92 18.09
C PHE A 187 9.94 10.88 16.59
N ARG A 188 8.77 11.38 16.19
CA ARG A 188 8.40 11.54 14.77
C ARG A 188 9.44 12.30 13.91
N GLN A 189 10.26 13.18 14.51
CA GLN A 189 11.30 13.97 13.85
C GLN A 189 12.72 13.50 14.19
N HIS A 190 12.86 12.59 15.14
CA HIS A 190 14.12 12.05 15.64
C HIS A 190 14.22 10.52 15.44
N PRO A 191 13.98 10.01 14.21
CA PRO A 191 13.95 8.59 13.93
C PRO A 191 15.30 7.95 14.23
N CYS A 192 15.27 6.85 14.97
CA CYS A 192 16.42 6.01 15.24
C CYS A 192 16.02 4.55 14.99
N GLY A 193 16.42 4.01 13.87
CA GLY A 193 16.11 2.64 13.45
C GLY A 193 17.37 1.84 13.16
N THR A 194 17.19 0.79 12.38
CA THR A 194 18.24 -0.14 11.94
C THR A 194 18.40 -0.16 10.42
N GLY A 195 17.60 0.64 9.70
CA GLY A 195 17.41 0.58 8.26
C GLY A 195 18.63 0.92 7.42
N PRO A 196 18.52 0.72 6.09
CA PRO A 196 19.62 0.98 5.15
C PRO A 196 20.01 2.44 5.06
N PHE A 197 19.12 3.33 5.42
CA PHE A 197 19.40 4.78 5.46
C PHE A 197 19.08 5.34 6.84
N ARG A 198 19.69 6.50 7.16
CA ARG A 198 19.48 7.27 8.38
C ARG A 198 19.11 8.71 8.04
N LEU A 199 18.37 9.37 8.91
CA LEU A 199 17.96 10.76 8.72
C LEU A 199 19.20 11.69 8.68
N GLN A 200 19.27 12.53 7.66
CA GLN A 200 20.25 13.61 7.55
C GLN A 200 19.61 14.99 7.73
N LEU A 201 18.47 15.20 7.09
CA LEU A 201 17.74 16.47 7.12
C LEU A 201 16.26 16.19 6.87
N TRP A 202 15.40 16.75 7.67
CA TRP A 202 13.98 16.84 7.36
C TRP A 202 13.46 18.25 7.65
N LYS A 203 13.01 18.91 6.59
CA LYS A 203 12.26 20.16 6.66
C LYS A 203 10.87 19.87 6.10
N GLU A 204 9.87 19.86 6.99
CA GLU A 204 8.50 19.49 6.66
C GLU A 204 7.99 20.27 5.45
N ASN A 205 7.32 19.57 4.52
CA ASN A 205 6.78 20.11 3.27
C ASN A 205 7.80 20.77 2.33
N VAL A 206 9.11 20.63 2.60
CA VAL A 206 10.17 21.18 1.76
C VAL A 206 11.08 20.08 1.24
N LYS A 207 11.74 19.33 2.14
CA LYS A 207 12.71 18.32 1.75
C LYS A 207 12.99 17.33 2.87
N LEU A 208 13.11 16.05 2.50
CA LEU A 208 13.67 14.99 3.34
C LEU A 208 14.93 14.46 2.66
N VAL A 209 16.03 14.32 3.40
CA VAL A 209 17.27 13.72 2.93
C VAL A 209 17.66 12.59 3.89
N LEU A 210 17.81 11.41 3.33
CA LEU A 210 18.33 10.25 4.03
C LEU A 210 19.72 9.92 3.49
N ARG A 211 20.65 9.52 4.36
CA ARG A 211 21.99 9.07 3.97
C ARG A 211 22.18 7.60 4.25
N ARG A 212 23.03 6.96 3.45
CA ARG A 212 23.48 5.58 3.66
C ARG A 212 23.82 5.32 5.14
N ASN A 213 23.34 4.21 5.66
CA ASN A 213 23.80 3.66 6.94
C ASN A 213 25.07 2.82 6.68
N PRO A 214 26.26 3.24 7.11
CA PRO A 214 27.50 2.50 6.86
C PRO A 214 27.59 1.19 7.65
N HIS A 215 26.72 1.00 8.66
CA HIS A 215 26.65 -0.18 9.52
C HIS A 215 25.41 -1.03 9.25
N TYR A 216 24.83 -0.91 8.05
CA TYR A 216 23.69 -1.73 7.68
C TYR A 216 24.13 -3.19 7.56
N PHE A 217 23.35 -4.08 8.15
CA PHE A 217 23.74 -5.49 8.36
C PHE A 217 23.61 -6.39 7.14
N GLU A 218 23.02 -5.91 6.04
CA GLU A 218 22.82 -6.73 4.85
C GLU A 218 23.88 -6.47 3.78
N CYS A 219 24.25 -7.56 3.10
CA CYS A 219 25.06 -7.56 1.90
C CYS A 219 24.26 -8.21 0.76
N ASP A 220 24.70 -7.97 -0.47
CA ASP A 220 24.23 -8.71 -1.63
C ASP A 220 24.78 -10.15 -1.67
N SER A 221 24.44 -10.90 -2.72
CA SER A 221 24.90 -12.28 -2.92
C SER A 221 26.42 -12.41 -3.15
N LEU A 222 27.11 -11.32 -3.43
CA LEU A 222 28.55 -11.25 -3.63
C LEU A 222 29.29 -10.75 -2.37
N GLY A 223 28.55 -10.44 -1.30
CA GLY A 223 29.11 -9.88 -0.06
C GLY A 223 29.33 -8.38 -0.09
N THR A 224 28.82 -7.65 -1.10
CA THR A 224 28.91 -6.19 -1.16
C THR A 224 27.90 -5.56 -0.20
N PRO A 225 28.35 -4.64 0.69
CA PRO A 225 27.43 -3.98 1.62
C PRO A 225 26.33 -3.19 0.95
N LEU A 226 25.11 -3.29 1.46
CA LEU A 226 23.96 -2.52 1.06
C LEU A 226 23.75 -1.31 1.99
N PRO A 227 23.03 -0.25 1.56
CA PRO A 227 22.53 0.01 0.22
C PRO A 227 23.64 0.53 -0.71
N TYR A 228 23.44 0.43 -2.02
CA TYR A 228 24.41 0.99 -2.99
C TYR A 228 24.34 2.51 -3.08
N LEU A 229 23.15 3.09 -2.95
CA LEU A 229 22.94 4.54 -2.98
C LEU A 229 23.66 5.25 -1.81
N ASP A 230 24.18 6.44 -2.07
CA ASP A 230 24.74 7.31 -1.04
C ASP A 230 23.69 8.08 -0.25
N ALA A 231 22.57 8.43 -0.93
CA ALA A 231 21.49 9.19 -0.33
C ALA A 231 20.15 8.99 -1.07
N VAL A 232 19.08 9.31 -0.37
CA VAL A 232 17.73 9.46 -0.91
C VAL A 232 17.27 10.89 -0.63
N ALA A 233 16.78 11.59 -1.65
CA ALA A 233 16.27 12.95 -1.52
C ALA A 233 14.80 13.00 -1.95
N VAL A 234 13.92 13.41 -1.04
CA VAL A 234 12.47 13.50 -1.27
C VAL A 234 12.07 14.96 -1.29
N THR A 235 11.33 15.36 -2.32
CA THR A 235 10.66 16.66 -2.43
C THR A 235 9.16 16.51 -2.16
N PHE A 236 8.48 17.63 -1.91
CA PHE A 236 7.05 17.64 -1.54
C PHE A 236 6.25 18.59 -2.46
N ILE A 237 6.40 18.42 -3.77
CA ILE A 237 5.69 19.20 -4.78
C ILE A 237 4.26 18.66 -4.87
N VAL A 238 3.26 19.49 -4.54
CA VAL A 238 1.85 19.11 -4.53
C VAL A 238 1.27 19.05 -5.94
N ASP A 239 1.68 19.97 -6.80
CA ASP A 239 1.18 20.06 -8.18
C ASP A 239 1.71 18.91 -9.05
N LYS A 240 0.79 18.09 -9.57
CA LYS A 240 1.10 16.89 -10.36
C LYS A 240 1.78 17.21 -11.68
N GLN A 241 1.38 18.30 -12.33
CA GLN A 241 1.98 18.73 -13.60
C GLN A 241 3.43 19.20 -13.40
N THR A 242 3.69 19.96 -12.35
CA THR A 242 5.04 20.37 -11.96
C THR A 242 5.91 19.15 -11.65
N THR A 243 5.41 18.19 -10.87
CA THR A 243 6.14 16.94 -10.59
C THR A 243 6.51 16.21 -11.87
N PHE A 244 5.57 16.07 -12.81
CA PHE A 244 5.82 15.45 -14.11
C PHE A 244 6.91 16.18 -14.90
N LEU A 245 6.86 17.53 -14.95
CA LEU A 245 7.89 18.33 -15.64
C LEU A 245 9.27 18.20 -15.00
N GLU A 246 9.36 18.18 -13.67
CA GLU A 246 10.62 17.95 -12.95
C GLU A 246 11.20 16.55 -13.22
N PHE A 247 10.35 15.53 -13.30
CA PHE A 247 10.76 14.20 -13.72
C PHE A 247 11.29 14.19 -15.16
N VAL A 248 10.55 14.75 -16.12
CA VAL A 248 10.99 14.79 -17.54
C VAL A 248 12.30 15.56 -17.74
N LYS A 249 12.57 16.59 -16.92
CA LYS A 249 13.83 17.34 -16.92
C LYS A 249 15.02 16.56 -16.34
N GLY A 250 14.79 15.45 -15.61
CA GLY A 250 15.83 14.69 -14.91
C GLY A 250 16.16 15.21 -13.50
N ASN A 251 15.34 16.09 -12.94
CA ASN A 251 15.49 16.55 -11.55
C ASN A 251 14.95 15.54 -10.53
N LEU A 252 14.11 14.60 -10.97
CA LEU A 252 13.62 13.44 -10.24
C LEU A 252 14.01 12.17 -11.00
N ASP A 253 14.45 11.14 -10.29
CA ASP A 253 14.89 9.86 -10.86
C ASP A 253 13.72 8.87 -10.98
N PHE A 254 12.64 9.12 -10.24
CA PHE A 254 11.50 8.21 -10.09
C PHE A 254 10.18 8.98 -10.00
N MET A 255 9.16 8.41 -10.61
CA MET A 255 7.77 8.85 -10.48
C MET A 255 6.85 7.64 -10.27
N ASN A 256 6.05 7.70 -9.21
CA ASN A 256 5.04 6.69 -8.89
C ASN A 256 3.69 7.11 -9.48
N SER A 257 2.96 6.15 -10.04
CA SER A 257 1.63 6.30 -10.59
C SER A 257 1.51 7.21 -11.83
N LEU A 258 0.31 7.30 -12.38
CA LEU A 258 -0.02 8.08 -13.56
C LEU A 258 -1.25 8.93 -13.27
N ASP A 259 -1.09 10.24 -13.35
CA ASP A 259 -2.20 11.18 -13.16
C ASP A 259 -2.93 11.47 -14.48
N ALA A 260 -4.24 11.72 -14.39
CA ALA A 260 -5.09 12.00 -15.55
C ALA A 260 -4.65 13.25 -16.32
N SER A 261 -3.99 14.23 -15.66
CA SER A 261 -3.56 15.49 -16.26
C SER A 261 -2.44 15.34 -17.29
N TYR A 262 -1.61 14.29 -17.18
CA TYR A 262 -0.48 14.05 -18.10
C TYR A 262 -0.44 12.62 -18.69
N LYS A 263 -1.42 11.77 -18.39
CA LYS A 263 -1.43 10.38 -18.88
C LYS A 263 -1.32 10.28 -20.41
N ASP A 264 -2.05 11.12 -21.15
CA ASP A 264 -2.06 11.14 -22.61
C ASP A 264 -0.79 11.77 -23.20
N GLU A 265 -0.03 12.53 -22.41
CA GLU A 265 1.30 13.04 -22.76
C GLU A 265 2.36 11.95 -22.68
N LEU A 266 2.30 11.12 -21.67
CA LEU A 266 3.30 10.08 -21.38
C LEU A 266 2.99 8.76 -22.09
N LEU A 267 1.72 8.36 -22.16
CA LEU A 267 1.27 7.08 -22.68
C LEU A 267 0.45 7.19 -23.96
N THR A 268 0.51 6.14 -24.76
CA THR A 268 -0.42 5.89 -25.86
C THR A 268 -1.78 5.46 -25.31
N ARG A 269 -2.80 5.39 -26.18
CA ARG A 269 -4.13 4.85 -25.81
C ARG A 269 -4.13 3.36 -25.46
N THR A 270 -3.01 2.66 -25.70
CA THR A 270 -2.81 1.26 -25.35
C THR A 270 -1.88 1.07 -24.15
N GLY A 271 -1.58 2.17 -23.42
CA GLY A 271 -0.78 2.14 -22.21
C GLY A 271 0.71 1.88 -22.41
N GLN A 272 1.24 2.11 -23.62
CA GLN A 272 2.68 2.05 -23.89
C GLN A 272 3.28 3.44 -23.78
N LEU A 273 4.55 3.54 -23.37
CA LEU A 273 5.28 4.81 -23.43
C LEU A 273 5.27 5.37 -24.85
N ARG A 274 5.06 6.69 -24.98
CA ARG A 274 5.23 7.35 -26.28
C ARG A 274 6.69 7.34 -26.71
N ALA A 275 6.93 7.22 -28.02
CA ALA A 275 8.26 7.13 -28.62
C ALA A 275 9.24 8.22 -28.13
N LYS A 276 8.76 9.47 -27.94
CA LYS A 276 9.58 10.60 -27.47
C LYS A 276 10.15 10.42 -26.07
N TYR A 277 9.65 9.47 -25.26
CA TYR A 277 10.12 9.17 -23.91
C TYR A 277 10.83 7.83 -23.82
N ALA A 278 10.53 6.88 -24.74
CA ALA A 278 11.00 5.50 -24.67
C ALA A 278 12.53 5.33 -24.67
N ASP A 279 13.27 6.31 -25.21
CA ASP A 279 14.76 6.30 -25.20
C ASP A 279 15.37 6.74 -23.86
N ARG A 280 14.59 7.40 -22.99
CA ARG A 280 15.10 7.99 -21.74
C ARG A 280 14.42 7.47 -20.49
N ILE A 281 13.22 6.93 -20.61
CA ILE A 281 12.38 6.51 -19.49
C ILE A 281 12.05 5.02 -19.64
N ASP A 282 12.12 4.31 -18.54
CA ASP A 282 11.58 2.96 -18.38
C ASP A 282 10.26 3.01 -17.61
N MET A 283 9.36 2.09 -17.94
CA MET A 283 8.09 1.93 -17.28
C MET A 283 7.96 0.50 -16.77
N VAL A 284 7.85 0.35 -15.45
CA VAL A 284 7.51 -0.92 -14.80
C VAL A 284 6.01 -0.96 -14.55
N ARG A 285 5.37 -2.05 -14.99
CA ARG A 285 3.97 -2.35 -14.71
C ARG A 285 3.90 -3.66 -13.92
N ALA A 286 3.27 -3.63 -12.77
CA ALA A 286 3.11 -4.78 -11.89
C ALA A 286 1.68 -4.86 -11.33
N PRO A 287 1.20 -6.01 -10.87
CA PRO A 287 -0.03 -6.09 -10.10
C PRO A 287 0.01 -5.15 -8.90
N PHE A 288 -1.12 -4.53 -8.57
CA PHE A 288 -1.31 -3.81 -7.31
C PHE A 288 -2.47 -4.45 -6.55
N LEU A 289 -2.26 -4.74 -5.29
CA LEU A 289 -3.29 -5.34 -4.43
C LEU A 289 -4.36 -4.30 -4.08
N ASN A 290 -4.99 -3.77 -5.13
CA ASN A 290 -6.13 -2.87 -5.06
C ASN A 290 -7.25 -3.38 -5.99
N THR A 291 -8.42 -3.64 -5.40
CA THR A 291 -9.63 -3.99 -6.13
C THR A 291 -10.60 -2.82 -6.11
N GLU A 292 -10.95 -2.34 -7.30
CA GLU A 292 -11.95 -1.30 -7.49
C GLU A 292 -13.32 -1.94 -7.70
N TYR A 293 -14.32 -1.50 -6.94
CA TYR A 293 -15.65 -2.10 -6.97
C TYR A 293 -16.77 -1.10 -6.73
N LEU A 294 -18.00 -1.50 -7.03
CA LEU A 294 -19.22 -0.87 -6.54
C LEU A 294 -19.86 -1.80 -5.52
N GLY A 295 -20.25 -1.29 -4.36
CA GLY A 295 -20.88 -2.06 -3.29
C GLY A 295 -22.38 -1.76 -3.18
N PHE A 296 -23.19 -2.79 -2.98
CA PHE A 296 -24.62 -2.68 -2.68
C PHE A 296 -24.86 -2.85 -1.19
N ARG A 297 -25.67 -1.97 -0.59
CA ARG A 297 -26.15 -2.19 0.77
C ARG A 297 -27.23 -3.26 0.78
N MET A 298 -26.96 -4.41 1.36
CA MET A 298 -27.78 -5.61 1.29
C MET A 298 -29.02 -5.60 2.21
N GLU A 299 -29.09 -4.68 3.18
CA GLU A 299 -30.10 -4.65 4.24
C GLU A 299 -31.39 -3.90 3.90
N SER A 300 -31.56 -3.42 2.68
CA SER A 300 -32.72 -2.60 2.32
C SER A 300 -33.73 -3.42 1.51
N PRO A 301 -34.69 -4.13 2.16
CA PRO A 301 -35.67 -4.96 1.46
C PRO A 301 -36.52 -4.15 0.48
N GLU A 302 -36.74 -2.86 0.75
CA GLU A 302 -37.49 -1.92 -0.08
C GLU A 302 -36.72 -1.49 -1.34
N SER A 303 -35.40 -1.73 -1.37
CA SER A 303 -34.57 -1.38 -2.52
C SER A 303 -34.65 -2.47 -3.59
N PRO A 304 -34.81 -2.12 -4.89
CA PRO A 304 -34.71 -3.11 -5.98
C PRO A 304 -33.37 -3.87 -5.96
N LEU A 305 -32.30 -3.24 -5.42
CA LEU A 305 -30.99 -3.85 -5.27
C LEU A 305 -30.94 -4.98 -4.22
N HIS A 306 -32.01 -5.21 -3.48
CA HIS A 306 -32.16 -6.40 -2.62
C HIS A 306 -32.32 -7.68 -3.45
N ASP A 307 -32.91 -7.58 -4.65
CA ASP A 307 -33.01 -8.72 -5.58
C ASP A 307 -31.65 -9.03 -6.23
N ARG A 308 -31.15 -10.23 -5.99
CA ARG A 308 -29.88 -10.73 -6.55
C ARG A 308 -29.85 -10.65 -8.08
N ARG A 309 -30.96 -10.90 -8.75
CA ARG A 309 -31.06 -10.88 -10.22
C ARG A 309 -30.77 -9.49 -10.79
N ILE A 310 -31.21 -8.44 -10.09
CA ILE A 310 -30.90 -7.04 -10.48
C ILE A 310 -29.43 -6.75 -10.29
N ARG A 311 -28.81 -7.15 -9.17
CA ARG A 311 -27.37 -6.98 -8.94
C ARG A 311 -26.51 -7.73 -9.97
N GLN A 312 -26.92 -8.95 -10.33
CA GLN A 312 -26.28 -9.74 -11.39
C GLN A 312 -26.47 -9.08 -12.77
N ALA A 313 -27.63 -8.53 -13.06
CA ALA A 313 -27.89 -7.78 -14.30
C ALA A 313 -26.97 -6.55 -14.40
N VAL A 314 -26.78 -5.80 -13.31
CA VAL A 314 -25.82 -4.70 -13.24
C VAL A 314 -24.40 -5.18 -13.53
N ASN A 315 -23.98 -6.30 -12.93
CA ASN A 315 -22.65 -6.89 -13.15
C ASN A 315 -22.40 -7.28 -14.61
N LEU A 316 -23.39 -7.81 -15.32
CA LEU A 316 -23.31 -8.28 -16.71
C LEU A 316 -23.54 -7.16 -17.74
N GLY A 317 -24.08 -6.01 -17.32
CA GLY A 317 -24.67 -5.00 -18.21
C GLY A 317 -23.69 -4.02 -18.84
N PHE A 318 -22.41 -4.02 -18.48
CA PHE A 318 -21.41 -3.09 -19.04
C PHE A 318 -20.08 -3.76 -19.37
N ASP A 319 -19.39 -3.22 -20.37
CA ASP A 319 -18.12 -3.75 -20.89
C ASP A 319 -16.91 -3.15 -20.15
N ARG A 320 -16.36 -3.92 -19.19
CA ARG A 320 -15.19 -3.52 -18.41
C ARG A 320 -13.94 -3.33 -19.26
N ALA A 321 -13.76 -4.15 -20.30
CA ALA A 321 -12.58 -4.05 -21.17
C ALA A 321 -12.58 -2.73 -21.96
N LYS A 322 -13.75 -2.33 -22.51
CA LYS A 322 -13.90 -1.02 -23.14
C LYS A 322 -13.73 0.13 -22.14
N MET A 323 -14.29 0.00 -20.94
CA MET A 323 -14.12 1.00 -19.88
C MET A 323 -12.64 1.25 -19.59
N MET A 324 -11.85 0.20 -19.37
CA MET A 324 -10.42 0.31 -19.11
C MET A 324 -9.66 0.89 -20.31
N LYS A 325 -9.97 0.44 -21.53
CA LYS A 325 -9.32 0.92 -22.76
C LYS A 325 -9.50 2.42 -22.94
N TYR A 326 -10.73 2.93 -22.79
CA TYR A 326 -11.04 4.33 -23.11
C TYR A 326 -10.81 5.31 -21.96
N LEU A 327 -11.02 4.87 -20.72
CA LEU A 327 -10.92 5.76 -19.56
C LEU A 327 -9.59 5.65 -18.82
N ARG A 328 -8.90 4.51 -18.93
CA ARG A 328 -7.65 4.22 -18.19
C ARG A 328 -6.46 3.91 -19.09
N ASN A 329 -6.54 4.17 -20.41
CA ASN A 329 -5.49 3.83 -21.39
C ASN A 329 -5.04 2.35 -21.29
N GLY A 330 -5.93 1.44 -20.90
CA GLY A 330 -5.62 0.02 -20.69
C GLY A 330 -4.77 -0.28 -19.45
N ILE A 331 -4.67 0.66 -18.51
CA ILE A 331 -4.01 0.45 -17.23
C ILE A 331 -5.02 -0.16 -16.23
N GLY A 332 -4.62 -1.24 -15.58
CA GLY A 332 -5.49 -2.10 -14.78
C GLY A 332 -6.06 -3.27 -15.58
N ILE A 333 -6.46 -4.32 -14.89
CA ILE A 333 -6.99 -5.56 -15.44
C ILE A 333 -8.51 -5.54 -15.28
N PRO A 334 -9.31 -5.61 -16.37
CA PRO A 334 -10.76 -5.72 -16.26
C PRO A 334 -11.14 -6.90 -15.36
N ALA A 335 -11.95 -6.67 -14.31
CA ALA A 335 -12.28 -7.73 -13.37
C ALA A 335 -13.41 -8.60 -13.90
N THR A 336 -13.06 -9.83 -14.27
CA THR A 336 -14.00 -10.90 -14.64
C THR A 336 -13.96 -12.07 -13.63
N GLY A 337 -13.17 -11.93 -12.57
CA GLY A 337 -13.06 -12.87 -11.47
C GLY A 337 -13.80 -12.40 -10.21
N GLY A 338 -13.28 -12.77 -9.05
CA GLY A 338 -13.81 -12.44 -7.75
C GLY A 338 -13.36 -11.10 -7.18
N MET A 339 -13.58 -10.91 -5.89
CA MET A 339 -13.13 -9.72 -5.15
C MET A 339 -11.62 -9.76 -4.87
N VAL A 340 -11.05 -10.97 -4.74
CA VAL A 340 -9.62 -11.18 -4.48
C VAL A 340 -8.82 -10.94 -5.77
N PRO A 341 -7.86 -9.97 -5.78
CA PRO A 341 -7.09 -9.67 -6.99
C PRO A 341 -6.00 -10.69 -7.28
N CYS A 342 -5.53 -10.74 -8.54
CA CYS A 342 -4.29 -11.39 -8.88
C CYS A 342 -3.08 -10.68 -8.23
N GLY A 343 -1.98 -11.41 -8.04
CA GLY A 343 -0.76 -10.91 -7.40
C GLY A 343 -0.62 -11.31 -5.93
N LEU A 344 -1.64 -11.94 -5.35
CA LEU A 344 -1.53 -12.62 -4.06
C LEU A 344 -0.98 -14.05 -4.24
N PRO A 345 -0.25 -14.59 -3.25
CA PRO A 345 0.08 -16.00 -3.22
C PRO A 345 -1.18 -16.86 -3.38
N GLY A 346 -1.18 -17.81 -4.33
CA GLY A 346 -2.34 -18.65 -4.64
C GLY A 346 -3.44 -18.01 -5.49
N PHE A 347 -3.31 -16.73 -5.90
CA PHE A 347 -4.24 -16.00 -6.77
C PHE A 347 -3.48 -15.35 -7.94
N ASP A 348 -2.76 -16.16 -8.69
CA ASP A 348 -1.92 -15.75 -9.84
C ASP A 348 -2.71 -15.57 -11.14
N SER A 349 -3.93 -16.12 -11.21
CA SER A 349 -4.82 -16.03 -12.37
C SER A 349 -6.20 -15.48 -12.00
N VAL A 350 -6.88 -14.92 -13.00
CA VAL A 350 -8.27 -14.47 -12.84
C VAL A 350 -9.18 -15.69 -12.70
N ALA A 351 -10.00 -15.71 -11.65
CA ALA A 351 -10.99 -16.75 -11.44
C ALA A 351 -12.09 -16.72 -12.52
N ASP A 352 -12.70 -17.87 -12.80
CA ASP A 352 -13.70 -18.04 -13.86
C ASP A 352 -15.16 -17.86 -13.39
N TYR A 353 -15.36 -17.52 -12.11
CA TYR A 353 -16.70 -17.39 -11.51
C TYR A 353 -17.21 -15.94 -11.40
N GLY A 354 -16.54 -14.99 -12.05
CA GLY A 354 -16.95 -13.59 -12.09
C GLY A 354 -17.93 -13.27 -13.23
N TYR A 355 -18.03 -11.98 -13.55
CA TYR A 355 -19.02 -11.49 -14.51
C TYR A 355 -18.35 -10.89 -15.76
N GLY A 356 -18.42 -11.61 -16.88
CA GLY A 356 -18.14 -11.05 -18.21
C GLY A 356 -19.29 -10.16 -18.72
N TYR A 357 -19.02 -9.34 -19.75
CA TYR A 357 -20.05 -8.52 -20.39
C TYR A 357 -21.04 -9.40 -21.17
N ASN A 358 -22.31 -9.42 -20.72
CA ASN A 358 -23.39 -10.17 -21.35
C ASN A 358 -24.74 -9.42 -21.23
N PRO A 359 -24.99 -8.40 -22.06
CA PRO A 359 -26.20 -7.59 -21.96
C PRO A 359 -27.48 -8.37 -22.25
N ARG A 360 -27.41 -9.47 -23.03
CA ARG A 360 -28.58 -10.34 -23.26
C ARG A 360 -29.00 -11.05 -21.96
N ARG A 361 -28.07 -11.64 -21.24
CA ARG A 361 -28.37 -12.28 -19.96
C ARG A 361 -28.79 -11.26 -18.90
N ALA A 362 -28.19 -10.06 -18.92
CA ALA A 362 -28.62 -8.96 -18.05
C ALA A 362 -30.09 -8.58 -18.29
N ALA A 363 -30.52 -8.44 -19.55
CA ALA A 363 -31.91 -8.14 -19.91
C ALA A 363 -32.89 -9.27 -19.48
N GLN A 364 -32.48 -10.53 -19.61
CA GLN A 364 -33.26 -11.68 -19.13
C GLN A 364 -33.45 -11.63 -17.61
N LEU A 365 -32.39 -11.39 -16.84
CA LEU A 365 -32.45 -11.29 -15.39
C LEU A 365 -33.35 -10.14 -14.91
N LEU A 366 -33.33 -8.99 -15.61
CA LEU A 366 -34.26 -7.89 -15.35
C LEU A 366 -35.71 -8.30 -15.58
N ALA A 367 -35.99 -8.99 -16.69
CA ALA A 367 -37.34 -9.49 -16.98
C ALA A 367 -37.79 -10.54 -15.93
N GLU A 368 -36.91 -11.48 -15.56
CA GLU A 368 -37.15 -12.47 -14.51
C GLU A 368 -37.42 -11.81 -13.14
N ALA A 369 -36.81 -10.64 -12.87
CA ALA A 369 -37.02 -9.83 -11.68
C ALA A 369 -38.31 -8.97 -11.73
N GLY A 370 -39.05 -8.99 -12.84
CA GLY A 370 -40.29 -8.23 -13.01
C GLY A 370 -40.11 -6.85 -13.68
N TYR A 371 -38.92 -6.55 -14.22
CA TYR A 371 -38.60 -5.27 -14.86
C TYR A 371 -38.15 -5.45 -16.31
N PRO A 372 -38.98 -6.00 -17.21
CA PRO A 372 -38.63 -6.17 -18.63
C PRO A 372 -38.25 -4.82 -19.23
N HIS A 373 -37.08 -4.73 -19.86
CA HIS A 373 -36.55 -3.48 -20.43
C HIS A 373 -36.44 -2.34 -19.38
N GLY A 374 -36.30 -2.65 -18.09
CA GLY A 374 -36.27 -1.68 -17.02
C GLY A 374 -37.60 -1.02 -16.67
N GLN A 375 -38.71 -1.45 -17.25
CA GLN A 375 -40.04 -0.87 -16.97
C GLN A 375 -40.43 -1.04 -15.53
N GLY A 376 -40.78 0.06 -14.84
CA GLY A 376 -41.15 0.09 -13.45
C GLY A 376 -39.96 0.05 -12.46
N LEU A 377 -38.73 -0.13 -12.94
CA LEU A 377 -37.54 -0.05 -12.07
C LEU A 377 -37.31 1.41 -11.66
N PRO A 378 -37.28 1.74 -10.37
CA PRO A 378 -37.00 3.10 -9.93
C PRO A 378 -35.56 3.51 -10.26
N THR A 379 -35.33 4.80 -10.37
CA THR A 379 -33.97 5.35 -10.57
C THR A 379 -33.06 4.96 -9.42
N LEU A 380 -31.95 4.32 -9.72
CA LEU A 380 -30.92 3.92 -8.75
C LEU A 380 -29.93 5.05 -8.53
N THR A 381 -29.54 5.31 -7.29
CA THR A 381 -28.50 6.33 -6.98
C THR A 381 -27.17 5.65 -6.75
N LEU A 382 -26.15 5.99 -7.57
CA LEU A 382 -24.76 5.55 -7.42
C LEU A 382 -23.92 6.69 -6.83
N SER A 383 -23.48 6.53 -5.59
CA SER A 383 -22.65 7.51 -4.90
C SER A 383 -21.16 7.29 -5.22
N THR A 384 -20.47 8.37 -5.58
CA THR A 384 -19.05 8.35 -5.98
C THR A 384 -18.33 9.64 -5.56
N THR A 385 -17.05 9.74 -5.90
CA THR A 385 -16.24 10.97 -5.80
C THR A 385 -15.93 11.53 -7.19
N SER A 386 -15.49 12.80 -7.25
CA SER A 386 -15.15 13.45 -8.52
C SER A 386 -14.10 12.70 -9.35
N SER A 387 -13.13 12.06 -8.69
CA SER A 387 -12.05 11.30 -9.35
C SER A 387 -12.52 10.06 -10.12
N TYR A 388 -13.73 9.58 -9.85
CA TYR A 388 -14.30 8.37 -10.48
C TYR A 388 -15.61 8.66 -11.25
N LEU A 389 -15.92 9.95 -11.46
CA LEU A 389 -17.16 10.37 -12.12
C LEU A 389 -17.27 9.83 -13.54
N ASP A 390 -16.17 9.82 -14.28
CA ASP A 390 -16.10 9.32 -15.66
C ASP A 390 -16.43 7.81 -15.75
N LEU A 391 -15.88 7.00 -14.84
CA LEU A 391 -16.21 5.57 -14.74
C LEU A 391 -17.68 5.36 -14.42
N CYS A 392 -18.22 6.09 -13.46
CA CYS A 392 -19.63 5.98 -13.08
C CYS A 392 -20.57 6.44 -14.20
N LYS A 393 -20.21 7.48 -14.96
CA LYS A 393 -20.96 7.92 -16.13
C LYS A 393 -20.93 6.92 -17.28
N TYR A 394 -19.79 6.26 -17.51
CA TYR A 394 -19.72 5.16 -18.47
C TYR A 394 -20.68 4.03 -18.09
N ILE A 395 -20.67 3.59 -16.83
CA ILE A 395 -21.56 2.54 -16.32
C ILE A 395 -23.03 2.99 -16.44
N GLN A 396 -23.36 4.22 -16.07
CA GLN A 396 -24.68 4.82 -16.22
C GLN A 396 -25.17 4.73 -17.66
N GLN A 397 -24.33 5.10 -18.63
CA GLN A 397 -24.68 5.06 -20.05
C GLN A 397 -24.93 3.63 -20.53
N GLN A 398 -24.05 2.68 -20.19
CA GLN A 398 -24.17 1.28 -20.62
C GLN A 398 -25.40 0.60 -20.02
N LEU A 399 -25.67 0.81 -18.74
CA LEU A 399 -26.84 0.25 -18.06
C LEU A 399 -28.15 0.92 -18.50
N GLY A 400 -28.08 2.19 -18.90
CA GLY A 400 -29.21 2.91 -19.52
C GLY A 400 -29.70 2.24 -20.80
N LEU A 401 -28.84 1.58 -21.58
CA LEU A 401 -29.22 0.80 -22.76
C LEU A 401 -30.09 -0.42 -22.44
N LEU A 402 -30.03 -0.89 -21.17
CA LEU A 402 -30.86 -1.97 -20.65
C LEU A 402 -32.14 -1.47 -19.95
N GLY A 403 -32.34 -0.15 -19.89
CA GLY A 403 -33.45 0.48 -19.18
C GLY A 403 -33.19 0.72 -17.69
N ILE A 404 -31.97 0.48 -17.19
CA ILE A 404 -31.61 0.80 -15.80
C ILE A 404 -31.22 2.27 -15.71
N ASN A 405 -32.12 3.08 -15.13
CA ASN A 405 -31.87 4.51 -14.92
C ASN A 405 -31.01 4.72 -13.66
N ILE A 406 -29.90 5.45 -13.80
CA ILE A 406 -28.97 5.73 -12.72
C ILE A 406 -28.82 7.24 -12.55
N LYS A 407 -28.87 7.70 -11.31
CA LYS A 407 -28.42 9.03 -10.87
C LYS A 407 -27.02 8.87 -10.26
N VAL A 408 -26.01 9.52 -10.85
CA VAL A 408 -24.68 9.59 -10.25
C VAL A 408 -24.63 10.74 -9.28
N ASP A 409 -24.33 10.42 -8.01
CA ASP A 409 -24.27 11.36 -6.89
C ASP A 409 -22.81 11.55 -6.46
N VAL A 410 -22.26 12.76 -6.66
CA VAL A 410 -20.85 13.08 -6.43
C VAL A 410 -20.68 13.71 -5.07
N ASN A 411 -19.86 13.11 -4.24
CA ASN A 411 -19.64 13.52 -2.85
C ASN A 411 -18.15 13.78 -2.57
N PRO A 412 -17.80 14.64 -1.61
CA PRO A 412 -16.46 14.72 -1.06
C PRO A 412 -16.04 13.36 -0.46
N PRO A 413 -14.75 12.94 -0.58
CA PRO A 413 -14.32 11.60 -0.14
C PRO A 413 -14.63 11.28 1.32
N ALA A 414 -14.46 12.23 2.23
CA ALA A 414 -14.75 12.01 3.65
C ALA A 414 -16.26 11.83 3.92
N ALA A 415 -17.10 12.64 3.27
CA ALA A 415 -18.55 12.55 3.39
C ALA A 415 -19.08 11.22 2.83
N LEU A 416 -18.55 10.78 1.68
CA LEU A 416 -18.92 9.49 1.10
C LEU A 416 -18.57 8.32 2.03
N ARG A 417 -17.37 8.30 2.60
CA ARG A 417 -16.97 7.26 3.56
C ARG A 417 -17.91 7.20 4.76
N GLU A 418 -18.28 8.35 5.30
CA GLU A 418 -19.22 8.43 6.45
C GLU A 418 -20.62 7.93 6.07
N GLN A 419 -21.13 8.33 4.90
CA GLN A 419 -22.44 7.87 4.40
C GLN A 419 -22.46 6.34 4.21
N ILE A 420 -21.40 5.76 3.66
CA ILE A 420 -21.26 4.31 3.48
C ILE A 420 -21.22 3.62 4.86
N ALA A 421 -20.37 4.07 5.76
CA ALA A 421 -20.22 3.48 7.10
C ALA A 421 -21.54 3.49 7.88
N GLN A 422 -22.31 4.56 7.77
CA GLN A 422 -23.62 4.68 8.41
C GLN A 422 -24.77 4.01 7.63
N GLY A 423 -24.49 3.41 6.45
CA GLY A 423 -25.51 2.76 5.63
C GLY A 423 -26.51 3.72 4.99
N ARG A 424 -26.13 4.98 4.76
CA ARG A 424 -26.98 5.98 4.09
C ARG A 424 -26.87 5.96 2.57
N SER A 425 -25.86 5.26 2.02
CA SER A 425 -25.71 5.03 0.59
C SER A 425 -26.12 3.60 0.24
N SER A 426 -27.08 3.43 -0.67
CA SER A 426 -27.60 2.12 -1.09
C SER A 426 -26.72 1.46 -2.15
N TRP A 427 -26.01 2.24 -2.95
CA TRP A 427 -25.08 1.80 -3.98
C TRP A 427 -23.93 2.80 -4.09
N PHE A 428 -22.70 2.36 -3.94
CA PHE A 428 -21.55 3.23 -3.80
C PHE A 428 -20.31 2.69 -4.48
N ARG A 429 -19.42 3.57 -4.90
CA ARG A 429 -18.07 3.22 -5.35
C ARG A 429 -17.17 3.02 -4.14
N GLY A 430 -16.43 1.92 -4.14
CA GLY A 430 -15.40 1.59 -3.18
C GLY A 430 -14.11 1.11 -3.84
N SER A 431 -13.05 1.08 -3.08
CA SER A 431 -11.80 0.38 -3.38
C SER A 431 -11.30 -0.32 -2.13
N TRP A 432 -10.56 -1.40 -2.33
CA TRP A 432 -9.87 -2.05 -1.24
C TRP A 432 -8.42 -2.30 -1.61
N ILE A 433 -7.53 -1.63 -0.90
CA ILE A 433 -6.10 -1.86 -0.97
C ILE A 433 -5.75 -2.79 0.18
N ALA A 434 -5.02 -3.87 -0.11
CA ALA A 434 -4.63 -4.81 0.93
C ALA A 434 -3.75 -4.15 2.00
N ASP A 435 -4.09 -4.37 3.26
CA ASP A 435 -3.23 -4.00 4.38
C ASP A 435 -2.06 -4.99 4.53
N TYR A 436 -2.29 -6.25 4.19
CA TYR A 436 -1.32 -7.35 4.17
C TYR A 436 -1.65 -8.34 3.05
N PRO A 437 -0.67 -9.10 2.55
CA PRO A 437 -0.81 -9.92 1.35
C PRO A 437 -1.47 -11.27 1.64
N ASP A 438 -2.72 -11.26 2.05
CA ASP A 438 -3.53 -12.48 2.21
C ASP A 438 -4.95 -12.24 1.69
N ALA A 439 -5.57 -13.25 1.09
CA ALA A 439 -6.93 -13.17 0.56
C ALA A 439 -7.97 -12.93 1.67
N GLU A 440 -7.66 -13.33 2.90
CA GLU A 440 -8.48 -13.05 4.08
C GLU A 440 -8.76 -11.55 4.23
N ASN A 441 -7.78 -10.68 3.88
CA ASN A 441 -7.94 -9.24 3.96
C ASN A 441 -9.10 -8.71 3.08
N TYR A 442 -9.32 -9.29 1.90
CA TYR A 442 -10.45 -8.96 1.02
C TYR A 442 -11.75 -9.63 1.48
N LEU A 443 -11.67 -10.88 1.93
CA LEU A 443 -12.82 -11.66 2.32
C LEU A 443 -13.40 -11.20 3.67
N SER A 444 -12.60 -10.56 4.50
CA SER A 444 -13.03 -9.89 5.75
C SER A 444 -14.13 -8.84 5.52
N LEU A 445 -14.20 -8.25 4.31
CA LEU A 445 -15.23 -7.30 3.90
C LEU A 445 -16.64 -7.89 3.82
N PHE A 446 -16.75 -9.22 3.83
CA PHE A 446 -18.02 -9.94 3.72
C PHE A 446 -18.34 -10.76 4.98
N TYR A 447 -17.46 -10.77 5.97
CA TYR A 447 -17.67 -11.43 7.23
C TYR A 447 -18.72 -10.67 8.06
N SER A 448 -19.82 -11.34 8.46
CA SER A 448 -20.95 -10.67 9.10
C SER A 448 -20.58 -9.91 10.38
N PRO A 449 -19.69 -10.43 11.27
CA PRO A 449 -19.26 -9.68 12.46
C PRO A 449 -18.48 -8.39 12.16
N ASN A 450 -17.89 -8.27 10.96
CA ASN A 450 -17.16 -7.05 10.53
C ASN A 450 -18.07 -5.96 9.96
N ARG A 451 -19.38 -6.03 10.23
CA ARG A 451 -20.36 -5.07 9.73
C ARG A 451 -20.05 -3.65 10.17
N CYS A 452 -20.11 -2.71 9.21
CA CYS A 452 -19.94 -1.31 9.51
C CYS A 452 -21.08 -0.76 10.40
N PRO A 453 -20.83 0.24 11.28
CA PRO A 453 -19.59 1.04 11.37
C PRO A 453 -18.46 0.38 12.17
N ALA A 454 -18.66 -0.74 12.83
CA ALA A 454 -17.66 -1.38 13.70
C ALA A 454 -16.53 -2.06 12.91
N GLY A 455 -16.76 -2.43 11.65
CA GLY A 455 -15.78 -3.05 10.77
C GLY A 455 -15.98 -2.66 9.31
N ALA A 456 -15.29 -3.36 8.40
CA ALA A 456 -15.19 -3.00 6.99
C ALA A 456 -16.21 -3.69 6.06
N ASN A 457 -17.19 -4.44 6.59
CA ASN A 457 -18.28 -4.99 5.79
C ASN A 457 -19.29 -3.88 5.43
N TYR A 458 -18.91 -3.05 4.46
CA TYR A 458 -19.69 -1.91 3.99
C TYR A 458 -20.96 -2.29 3.25
N THR A 459 -20.98 -3.46 2.61
CA THR A 459 -22.17 -4.00 1.93
C THR A 459 -23.20 -4.53 2.91
N ARG A 460 -22.80 -4.75 4.16
CA ARG A 460 -23.62 -5.42 5.20
C ARG A 460 -24.10 -6.81 4.76
N PHE A 461 -23.27 -7.46 3.95
CA PHE A 461 -23.48 -8.84 3.54
C PHE A 461 -23.59 -9.74 4.77
N ASN A 462 -24.54 -10.67 4.74
CA ASN A 462 -24.80 -11.58 5.83
C ASN A 462 -25.10 -12.98 5.27
N SER A 463 -24.18 -13.90 5.49
CA SER A 463 -24.29 -15.29 5.04
C SER A 463 -23.69 -16.24 6.08
N PRO A 464 -24.50 -17.03 6.78
CA PRO A 464 -23.99 -18.04 7.73
C PRO A 464 -23.05 -19.06 7.07
N ALA A 465 -23.28 -19.39 5.79
CA ALA A 465 -22.40 -20.29 5.03
C ALA A 465 -21.02 -19.66 4.81
N PHE A 466 -20.96 -18.38 4.43
CA PHE A 466 -19.72 -17.63 4.30
C PHE A 466 -18.98 -17.54 5.64
N ASP A 467 -19.69 -17.16 6.70
CA ASP A 467 -19.10 -17.00 8.04
C ASP A 467 -18.50 -18.30 8.58
N LYS A 468 -19.10 -19.43 8.25
CA LYS A 468 -18.56 -20.76 8.61
C LYS A 468 -17.23 -21.03 7.88
N LEU A 469 -17.17 -20.76 6.57
CA LEU A 469 -15.95 -20.92 5.78
C LEU A 469 -14.85 -19.97 6.26
N TYR A 470 -15.19 -18.72 6.54
CA TYR A 470 -14.26 -17.71 7.00
C TYR A 470 -13.59 -18.09 8.33
N ARG A 471 -14.39 -18.52 9.33
CA ARG A 471 -13.84 -19.00 10.62
C ARG A 471 -12.94 -20.21 10.43
N LYS A 472 -13.33 -21.15 9.55
CA LYS A 472 -12.51 -22.32 9.24
C LYS A 472 -11.17 -21.90 8.60
N ALA A 473 -11.20 -21.01 7.61
CA ALA A 473 -9.99 -20.55 6.92
C ALA A 473 -9.01 -19.84 7.87
N LYS A 474 -9.50 -19.01 8.81
CA LYS A 474 -8.66 -18.35 9.82
C LYS A 474 -7.85 -19.34 10.67
N GLN A 475 -8.42 -20.50 10.97
CA GLN A 475 -7.82 -21.52 11.84
C GLN A 475 -7.02 -22.57 11.08
N THR A 476 -7.17 -22.65 9.75
CA THR A 476 -6.50 -23.64 8.91
C THR A 476 -5.04 -23.24 8.68
N THR A 477 -4.11 -24.09 9.10
CA THR A 477 -2.67 -23.91 8.91
C THR A 477 -2.16 -24.52 7.60
N ASP A 478 -2.89 -25.47 7.01
CA ASP A 478 -2.59 -26.02 5.69
C ASP A 478 -2.89 -24.98 4.59
N GLU A 479 -1.87 -24.58 3.87
CA GLU A 479 -1.95 -23.53 2.84
C GLU A 479 -2.90 -23.93 1.70
N THR A 480 -2.85 -25.19 1.26
CA THR A 480 -3.68 -25.68 0.15
C THR A 480 -5.15 -25.68 0.52
N GLU A 481 -5.50 -26.21 1.70
CA GLU A 481 -6.86 -26.19 2.20
C GLU A 481 -7.36 -24.74 2.38
N ARG A 482 -6.52 -23.85 2.91
CA ARG A 482 -6.86 -22.45 3.13
C ARG A 482 -7.18 -21.75 1.81
N GLN A 483 -6.38 -21.94 0.78
CA GLN A 483 -6.62 -21.39 -0.56
C GLN A 483 -7.93 -21.91 -1.18
N GLN A 484 -8.27 -23.18 -0.98
CA GLN A 484 -9.55 -23.74 -1.42
C GLN A 484 -10.73 -23.07 -0.70
N LEU A 485 -10.62 -22.85 0.61
CA LEU A 485 -11.64 -22.15 1.39
C LEU A 485 -11.80 -20.69 0.92
N TYR A 486 -10.71 -19.98 0.63
CA TYR A 486 -10.75 -18.64 0.11
C TYR A 486 -11.45 -18.56 -1.26
N ARG A 487 -11.13 -19.48 -2.19
CA ARG A 487 -11.81 -19.56 -3.49
C ARG A 487 -13.29 -19.86 -3.36
N ALA A 488 -13.68 -20.75 -2.44
CA ALA A 488 -15.08 -21.06 -2.18
C ALA A 488 -15.84 -19.85 -1.62
N MET A 489 -15.21 -19.07 -0.73
CA MET A 489 -15.81 -17.85 -0.19
C MET A 489 -15.93 -16.76 -1.26
N ASP A 490 -14.91 -16.54 -2.05
CA ASP A 490 -14.91 -15.53 -3.12
C ASP A 490 -15.97 -15.85 -4.18
N LYS A 491 -16.10 -17.13 -4.55
CA LYS A 491 -17.18 -17.60 -5.43
C LYS A 491 -18.56 -17.33 -4.83
N LEU A 492 -18.77 -17.62 -3.55
CA LEU A 492 -20.05 -17.38 -2.86
C LEU A 492 -20.40 -15.88 -2.87
N VAL A 493 -19.41 -15.00 -2.66
CA VAL A 493 -19.60 -13.55 -2.79
C VAL A 493 -20.06 -13.19 -4.19
N MET A 494 -19.41 -13.73 -5.23
CA MET A 494 -19.78 -13.42 -6.61
C MET A 494 -21.16 -14.00 -6.95
N ASP A 495 -21.52 -15.21 -6.50
CA ASP A 495 -22.85 -15.79 -6.71
C ASP A 495 -23.95 -14.92 -6.10
N GLU A 496 -23.75 -14.36 -4.92
CA GLU A 496 -24.69 -13.46 -4.23
C GLU A 496 -24.63 -12.01 -4.72
N ALA A 497 -23.57 -11.64 -5.41
CA ALA A 497 -23.35 -10.34 -6.04
C ALA A 497 -23.56 -9.11 -5.12
N PRO A 498 -23.02 -9.06 -3.88
CA PRO A 498 -23.06 -7.84 -3.06
C PRO A 498 -22.20 -6.72 -3.62
N VAL A 499 -21.36 -7.02 -4.60
CA VAL A 499 -20.46 -6.10 -5.26
C VAL A 499 -20.46 -6.26 -6.78
N VAL A 500 -20.05 -5.19 -7.46
CA VAL A 500 -19.65 -5.19 -8.87
C VAL A 500 -18.16 -4.93 -8.89
N VAL A 501 -17.36 -5.95 -9.12
CA VAL A 501 -15.91 -5.76 -9.27
C VAL A 501 -15.64 -5.12 -10.62
N LEU A 502 -14.92 -3.99 -10.63
CA LEU A 502 -14.66 -3.18 -11.82
C LEU A 502 -13.35 -3.57 -12.50
N TYR A 503 -12.26 -3.47 -11.76
CA TYR A 503 -10.92 -3.82 -12.23
C TYR A 503 -9.97 -4.05 -11.06
N TYR A 504 -8.90 -4.80 -11.31
CA TYR A 504 -7.73 -4.90 -10.45
C TYR A 504 -6.70 -3.91 -10.92
N ASP A 505 -6.19 -3.10 -9.99
CA ASP A 505 -5.28 -2.02 -10.33
C ASP A 505 -3.86 -2.51 -10.61
N GLN A 506 -3.04 -1.64 -11.17
CA GLN A 506 -1.64 -1.91 -11.49
C GLN A 506 -0.74 -0.79 -10.96
N ILE A 507 0.38 -1.18 -10.41
CA ILE A 507 1.48 -0.27 -10.12
C ILE A 507 2.09 0.18 -11.44
N LEU A 508 2.35 1.48 -11.54
CA LEU A 508 3.13 2.08 -12.61
C LEU A 508 4.28 2.85 -11.99
N HIS A 509 5.49 2.37 -12.22
CA HIS A 509 6.70 3.09 -11.87
C HIS A 509 7.42 3.55 -13.13
N PHE A 510 7.85 4.81 -13.12
CA PHE A 510 8.63 5.41 -14.19
C PHE A 510 10.00 5.79 -13.61
N THR A 511 11.07 5.38 -14.28
CA THR A 511 12.46 5.74 -13.93
C THR A 511 13.17 6.26 -15.16
N HIS A 512 14.20 7.08 -14.97
CA HIS A 512 15.17 7.29 -16.03
C HIS A 512 16.01 6.03 -16.26
N LYS A 513 16.50 5.83 -17.48
CA LYS A 513 17.24 4.61 -17.88
C LYS A 513 18.58 4.40 -17.15
N ASN A 514 19.12 5.45 -16.55
CA ASN A 514 20.32 5.36 -15.71
C ASN A 514 20.02 4.84 -14.29
N VAL A 515 18.75 4.58 -13.95
CA VAL A 515 18.33 3.99 -12.65
C VAL A 515 18.13 2.49 -12.84
N HIS A 516 18.88 1.69 -12.11
CA HIS A 516 18.85 0.24 -12.22
C HIS A 516 18.42 -0.43 -10.92
N ASN A 517 17.94 -1.67 -11.01
CA ASN A 517 17.63 -2.56 -9.88
C ASN A 517 16.56 -2.05 -8.91
N LEU A 518 15.71 -1.11 -9.32
CA LEU A 518 14.56 -0.72 -8.51
C LEU A 518 13.61 -1.92 -8.36
N ARG A 519 13.30 -2.29 -7.11
CA ARG A 519 12.43 -3.41 -6.76
C ARG A 519 11.12 -2.92 -6.18
N THR A 520 10.05 -3.59 -6.53
CA THR A 520 8.71 -3.39 -5.97
C THR A 520 8.01 -4.73 -5.84
N ASN A 521 6.88 -4.75 -5.15
CA ASN A 521 5.98 -5.90 -5.05
C ASN A 521 4.53 -5.43 -5.18
N ALA A 522 3.57 -6.34 -5.17
CA ALA A 522 2.16 -5.97 -5.35
C ALA A 522 1.56 -5.14 -4.19
N MET A 523 2.30 -4.94 -3.09
CA MET A 523 1.98 -3.96 -2.03
C MET A 523 2.57 -2.56 -2.32
N ASN A 524 3.12 -2.35 -3.53
CA ASN A 524 3.77 -1.10 -3.92
C ASN A 524 4.94 -0.70 -2.99
N ALA A 525 5.75 -1.66 -2.58
CA ALA A 525 6.95 -1.38 -1.79
C ALA A 525 8.01 -0.63 -2.61
N LEU A 526 8.73 0.28 -1.96
CA LEU A 526 9.87 1.01 -2.51
C LEU A 526 11.17 0.48 -1.87
N ASP A 527 11.76 -0.55 -2.48
CA ASP A 527 13.03 -1.14 -2.01
C ASP A 527 14.22 -0.49 -2.71
N LEU A 528 14.88 0.42 -2.02
CA LEU A 528 16.01 1.20 -2.53
C LEU A 528 17.38 0.59 -2.21
N ARG A 529 17.45 -0.57 -1.55
CA ARG A 529 18.73 -1.17 -1.12
C ARG A 529 19.64 -1.52 -2.28
N TYR A 530 19.06 -2.00 -3.37
CA TYR A 530 19.79 -2.51 -4.55
C TYR A 530 19.87 -1.51 -5.70
N VAL A 531 19.29 -0.32 -5.54
CA VAL A 531 19.26 0.67 -6.61
C VAL A 531 20.65 1.22 -6.85
N THR A 532 21.02 1.28 -8.14
CA THR A 532 22.21 1.98 -8.63
C THR A 532 21.82 3.05 -9.65
N ILE A 533 22.64 4.09 -9.78
CA ILE A 533 22.43 5.18 -10.72
C ILE A 533 23.75 5.39 -11.48
N ASP A 534 23.70 5.33 -12.81
CA ASP A 534 24.84 5.71 -13.66
C ASP A 534 25.04 7.23 -13.53
N LEU A 535 26.30 7.64 -13.23
CA LEU A 535 26.69 9.02 -12.95
C LEU A 535 27.10 9.77 -14.22
#